data_73dc4ab90b14a540df837be44ab34b48
#
_entry.id   73dc4ab90b14a540df837be44ab34b48
#
_cell.length_a   1.000
_cell.length_b   1.000
_cell.length_c   1.000
_cell.angle_alpha   90.00
_cell.angle_beta   90.00
_cell.angle_gamma   90.00
#
_symmetry.space_group_name_H-M   'P 1'
#
loop_
_entity.id
_entity.type
_entity.pdbx_description
1 polymer ?
#
loop_
_entity_poly.entity_id
_entity_poly.type
_entity_poly.pdbx_seq_one_letter_code
_entity_poly.pdbx_strand_id
1 'polypeptide(L)'
;MVLQIGKFKISDELKNKQKENSVLAKDVAMALYAHITGMWAENISKHYEEAQSGKRITAIFPTVCGNIVIDTLADRTQTTISMA
;
A
#
# COMPACT_ATOMS: atom_id res chain seq x y z
N MET A 1 13.99 -6.51 -6.46
CA MET A 1 13.01 -5.91 -7.38
C MET A 1 11.85 -5.32 -6.59
N VAL A 2 11.36 -4.19 -7.03
CA VAL A 2 10.24 -3.51 -6.37
C VAL A 2 8.96 -3.65 -7.20
N LEU A 3 7.81 -3.62 -6.53
CA LEU A 3 6.52 -3.61 -7.19
C LEU A 3 6.30 -2.26 -7.88
N GLN A 4 5.90 -2.29 -9.14
CA GLN A 4 5.49 -1.08 -9.84
C GLN A 4 4.06 -0.74 -9.42
N ILE A 5 3.82 0.50 -9.02
CA ILE A 5 2.52 0.93 -8.49
C ILE A 5 1.75 1.86 -9.43
N GLY A 6 2.39 2.36 -10.47
CA GLY A 6 1.77 3.31 -11.38
C GLY A 6 1.38 4.61 -10.67
N LYS A 7 0.22 5.15 -11.00
CA LYS A 7 -0.33 6.30 -10.29
C LYS A 7 -0.96 5.84 -9.00
N PHE A 8 -0.71 6.52 -7.88
CA PHE A 8 -1.39 6.17 -6.64
C PHE A 8 -2.45 7.21 -6.28
N LYS A 9 -3.54 6.70 -5.71
CA LYS A 9 -4.65 7.52 -5.20
C LYS A 9 -4.87 7.22 -3.74
N ILE A 10 -5.07 8.27 -2.96
CA ILE A 10 -5.43 8.14 -1.55
C ILE A 10 -6.89 8.56 -1.43
N SER A 11 -7.72 7.78 -0.71
CA SER A 11 -9.14 8.11 -0.51
C SER A 11 -9.30 9.46 0.21
N ASP A 12 -10.41 10.15 -0.03
CA ASP A 12 -10.68 11.43 0.60
C ASP A 12 -10.74 11.32 2.12
N GLU A 13 -11.32 10.25 2.64
CA GLU A 13 -11.36 9.97 4.08
C GLU A 13 -9.95 9.93 4.66
N LEU A 14 -9.05 9.17 4.02
CA LEU A 14 -7.69 9.03 4.49
C LEU A 14 -6.90 10.34 4.36
N LYS A 15 -7.09 11.08 3.27
CA LYS A 15 -6.47 12.40 3.10
C LYS A 15 -6.86 13.35 4.22
N ASN A 16 -8.15 13.38 4.59
CA ASN A 16 -8.64 14.23 5.66
C ASN A 16 -8.04 13.85 7.01
N LYS A 17 -7.96 12.56 7.29
CA LYS A 17 -7.33 12.07 8.52
C LYS A 17 -5.84 12.40 8.59
N GLN A 18 -5.14 12.36 7.47
CA GLN A 18 -3.72 12.74 7.41
C GLN A 18 -3.49 14.23 7.71
N LYS A 19 -4.41 15.09 7.31
CA LYS A 19 -4.34 16.52 7.61
C LYS A 19 -4.45 16.80 9.12
N GLU A 20 -5.20 15.97 9.83
CA GLU A 20 -5.40 16.08 11.27
C GLU A 20 -4.32 15.39 12.08
N ASN A 21 -3.59 14.45 11.48
CA ASN A 21 -2.63 13.63 12.21
C ASN A 21 -1.38 13.36 11.36
N SER A 22 -0.28 14.04 11.71
CA SER A 22 0.99 13.89 11.00
C SER A 22 1.64 12.52 11.16
N VAL A 23 1.35 11.83 12.26
CA VAL A 23 1.85 10.45 12.48
C VAL A 23 1.20 9.51 11.48
N LEU A 24 -0.09 9.70 11.19
CA LEU A 24 -0.79 8.91 10.18
C LEU A 24 -0.15 9.07 8.81
N ALA A 25 0.23 10.29 8.43
CA ALA A 25 0.91 10.53 7.15
C ALA A 25 2.22 9.73 7.04
N LYS A 26 2.99 9.68 8.11
CA LYS A 26 4.21 8.86 8.16
C LYS A 26 3.89 7.37 8.05
N ASP A 27 2.88 6.89 8.78
CA ASP A 27 2.46 5.50 8.73
C ASP A 27 2.05 5.07 7.33
N VAL A 28 1.29 5.91 6.62
CA VAL A 28 0.87 5.65 5.25
C VAL A 28 2.09 5.56 4.31
N ALA A 29 3.04 6.48 4.45
CA ALA A 29 4.26 6.46 3.63
C ALA A 29 5.09 5.20 3.88
N MET A 30 5.22 4.80 5.13
CA MET A 30 5.95 3.57 5.49
C MET A 30 5.23 2.33 4.99
N ALA A 31 3.89 2.30 5.08
CA ALA A 31 3.09 1.19 4.56
C ALA A 31 3.23 1.06 3.05
N LEU A 32 3.20 2.17 2.31
CA LEU A 32 3.39 2.15 0.87
C LEU A 32 4.79 1.64 0.50
N TYR A 33 5.82 2.08 1.22
CA TYR A 33 7.17 1.58 1.02
C TYR A 33 7.25 0.06 1.25
N ALA A 34 6.65 -0.42 2.34
CA ALA A 34 6.61 -1.84 2.65
C ALA A 34 5.86 -2.65 1.58
N HIS A 35 4.75 -2.10 1.06
CA HIS A 35 3.98 -2.71 -0.01
C HIS A 35 4.82 -2.85 -1.29
N ILE A 36 5.57 -1.81 -1.64
CA ILE A 36 6.42 -1.81 -2.84
C ILE A 36 7.57 -2.80 -2.69
N THR A 37 8.21 -2.84 -1.54
CA THR A 37 9.42 -3.65 -1.30
C THR A 37 9.14 -5.07 -0.83
N GLY A 38 7.93 -5.34 -0.34
CA GLY A 38 7.58 -6.63 0.24
C GLY A 38 8.17 -6.88 1.63
N MET A 39 8.69 -5.85 2.29
CA MET A 39 9.35 -6.02 3.59
C MET A 39 8.43 -6.52 4.70
N TRP A 40 7.11 -6.36 4.52
CA TRP A 40 6.10 -6.83 5.48
C TRP A 40 5.58 -8.23 5.17
N ALA A 41 5.97 -8.80 4.04
CA ALA A 41 5.51 -10.13 3.67
C ALA A 41 6.21 -11.17 4.55
N GLU A 42 5.47 -12.12 5.09
CA GLU A 42 6.04 -13.27 5.80
C GLU A 42 6.98 -14.05 4.91
N ASN A 43 6.70 -14.04 3.61
CA ASN A 43 7.50 -14.69 2.62
C ASN A 43 7.82 -13.69 1.49
N ILE A 44 9.01 -13.13 1.55
CA ILE A 44 9.49 -12.14 0.57
C ILE A 44 9.53 -12.74 -0.84
N SER A 45 9.88 -14.02 -0.96
CA SER A 45 9.92 -14.71 -2.26
C SER A 45 8.53 -14.78 -2.88
N LYS A 46 7.51 -15.05 -2.09
CA LYS A 46 6.12 -15.09 -2.56
C LYS A 46 5.67 -13.70 -3.02
N HIS A 47 5.99 -12.66 -2.27
CA HIS A 47 5.68 -11.28 -2.67
C HIS A 47 6.34 -10.94 -4.01
N TYR A 48 7.59 -11.30 -4.17
CA TYR A 48 8.34 -11.09 -5.40
C TYR A 48 7.67 -11.80 -6.58
N GLU A 49 7.26 -13.06 -6.39
CA GLU A 49 6.53 -13.82 -7.42
C GLU A 49 5.20 -13.14 -7.76
N GLU A 50 4.44 -12.70 -6.77
CA GLU A 50 3.17 -12.01 -6.98
C GLU A 50 3.39 -10.70 -7.74
N ALA A 51 4.44 -9.95 -7.40
CA ALA A 51 4.77 -8.71 -8.09
C ALA A 51 5.05 -8.91 -9.58
N GLN A 52 5.59 -10.07 -9.96
CA GLN A 52 5.90 -10.40 -11.35
C GLN A 52 4.78 -11.14 -12.06
N SER A 53 3.82 -11.69 -11.33
CA SER A 53 2.79 -12.57 -11.89
C SER A 53 1.73 -11.85 -12.73
N GLY A 54 1.66 -10.53 -12.67
CA GLY A 54 0.60 -9.76 -13.31
C GLY A 54 -0.75 -9.86 -12.61
N LYS A 55 -0.76 -10.25 -11.34
CA LYS A 55 -1.98 -10.31 -10.54
C LYS A 55 -2.17 -9.05 -9.71
N ARG A 56 -3.42 -8.75 -9.37
CA ARG A 56 -3.76 -7.70 -8.42
C ARG A 56 -3.18 -8.03 -7.06
N ILE A 57 -2.56 -7.04 -6.42
CA ILE A 57 -1.97 -7.21 -5.09
C ILE A 57 -2.66 -6.29 -4.10
N THR A 58 -3.27 -6.88 -3.08
CA THR A 58 -3.94 -6.16 -2.01
C THR A 58 -3.27 -6.51 -0.68
N ALA A 59 -2.94 -5.49 0.10
CA ALA A 59 -2.33 -5.67 1.41
C ALA A 59 -2.98 -4.75 2.44
N ILE A 60 -3.02 -5.19 3.68
CA ILE A 60 -3.57 -4.44 4.81
C ILE A 60 -2.43 -4.12 5.76
N PHE A 61 -2.33 -2.85 6.15
CA PHE A 61 -1.29 -2.38 7.07
C PHE A 61 -1.92 -1.65 8.25
N PRO A 62 -1.39 -1.85 9.47
CA PRO A 62 -1.86 -1.11 10.64
C PRO A 62 -1.30 0.32 10.63
N THR A 63 -2.10 1.25 11.13
CA THR A 63 -1.67 2.63 11.36
C THR A 63 -2.17 3.10 12.72
N VAL A 64 -1.75 4.28 13.13
CA VAL A 64 -2.19 4.91 14.39
C VAL A 64 -3.71 5.16 14.39
N CYS A 65 -4.35 5.26 13.22
CA CYS A 65 -5.79 5.51 13.09
C CYS A 65 -6.58 4.27 12.61
N GLY A 66 -6.02 3.09 12.73
CA GLY A 66 -6.63 1.84 12.29
C GLY A 66 -5.95 1.28 11.05
N ASN A 67 -6.53 0.24 10.47
CA ASN A 67 -5.94 -0.42 9.32
C ASN A 67 -6.23 0.33 8.02
N ILE A 68 -5.26 0.30 7.11
CA ILE A 68 -5.41 0.81 5.74
C ILE A 68 -5.24 -0.34 4.75
N VAL A 69 -5.85 -0.19 3.58
CA VAL A 69 -5.71 -1.14 2.47
C VAL A 69 -4.93 -0.46 1.36
N ILE A 70 -3.90 -1.13 0.86
CA ILE A 70 -3.16 -0.72 -0.33
C ILE A 70 -3.40 -1.76 -1.41
N ASP A 71 -3.95 -1.33 -2.54
CA ASP A 71 -4.37 -2.21 -3.61
C ASP A 71 -3.75 -1.76 -4.93
N THR A 72 -2.95 -2.63 -5.54
CA THR A 72 -2.30 -2.39 -6.83
C THR A 72 -2.97 -3.25 -7.90
N LEU A 73 -3.47 -2.61 -8.96
CA LEU A 73 -4.13 -3.30 -10.06
C LEU A 73 -3.17 -4.25 -10.79
N ALA A 74 -3.74 -5.29 -11.40
CA ALA A 74 -2.98 -6.32 -12.11
C ALA A 74 -2.09 -5.74 -13.21
N ASP A 75 -2.56 -4.71 -13.93
CA ASP A 75 -1.81 -4.07 -15.00
C ASP A 75 -0.76 -3.05 -14.52
N ARG A 76 -0.66 -2.84 -13.21
CA ARG A 76 0.28 -1.90 -12.57
C ARG A 76 0.08 -0.44 -12.97
N THR A 77 -1.12 -0.07 -13.42
CA THR A 77 -1.42 1.31 -13.82
C THR A 77 -1.83 2.19 -12.64
N GLN A 78 -2.34 1.59 -11.57
CA GLN A 78 -2.88 2.34 -10.43
C GLN A 78 -2.75 1.57 -9.14
N THR A 79 -2.44 2.29 -8.06
CA THR A 79 -2.49 1.80 -6.69
C THR A 79 -3.41 2.71 -5.89
N THR A 80 -4.32 2.12 -5.13
CA THR A 80 -5.27 2.85 -4.28
C THR A 80 -4.98 2.59 -2.82
N ILE A 81 -5.01 3.65 -2.00
CA ILE A 81 -4.82 3.57 -0.56
C ILE A 81 -6.08 4.10 0.11
N SER A 82 -6.68 3.30 0.98
CA SER A 82 -7.93 3.66 1.65
C SER A 82 -7.99 3.07 3.07
N MET A 83 -8.95 3.54 3.86
CA MET A 83 -9.21 2.92 5.16
C MET A 83 -9.83 1.53 4.95
N ALA A 84 -9.40 0.59 5.77
CA ALA A 84 -9.96 -0.76 5.75
C ALA A 84 -11.39 -0.80 6.29
#